data_cb36d141ef674b4375fda1289ec228ff
#
_entry.id   cb36d141ef674b4375fda1289ec228ff
#
_cell.length_a   1.000
_cell.length_b   1.000
_cell.length_c   1.000
_cell.angle_alpha   90.00
_cell.angle_beta   90.00
_cell.angle_gamma   90.00
#
_symmetry.space_group_name_H-M   'P 1'
#
loop_
_entity.id
_entity.type
_entity.pdbx_description
1 polymer ?
#
loop_
_entity_poly.entity_id
_entity_poly.type
_entity_poly.pdbx_seq_one_letter_code
_entity_poly.pdbx_strand_id
1 'polypeptide(L)'
;MKKSLFSCSLLLIACIFSTTVNAQTNIQKAQRDINSISFTDDKGSYHSFTSEEYDSVRVLTEINTGVKVYIEDEYSYDFIAHDLTIEEPTDDTNGNANRNSRSPYYNPDKKMWKLEWPHIKENSSQSWLLKVSDGMDSYSVEWDNSKIANRFTCYQMYDPIYNWNVSRTDDFQEDSELPAATRSKLSDYSGSGFSRGHLCPAADRRYSTAMVKQTCLLSNMQPQYQNHNGGQWATLEGYVRNWAQNYDTLYVVKAATIDDVKIDGVTQTGLLSVKCNNRLPVPKYFYMALLGYKKSSNTYTAVGIWTYHYNNNNDQQPTEYLSIDALEERTGIDFFCNLPDDIENAVEATYTSSDW
;
A
#
# COMPACT_ATOMS: atom_id res chain seq x y z
N MET A 1 0.32 -38.65 -18.45
CA MET A 1 1.46 -39.57 -18.09
C MET A 1 2.04 -39.02 -16.80
N LYS A 2 2.01 -39.79 -15.71
CA LYS A 2 2.55 -39.37 -14.42
C LYS A 2 4.09 -39.27 -14.54
N LYS A 3 4.60 -38.05 -14.44
CA LYS A 3 6.06 -37.84 -14.30
C LYS A 3 6.48 -38.19 -12.87
N SER A 4 7.46 -39.03 -12.73
CA SER A 4 8.05 -39.49 -11.46
C SER A 4 8.75 -38.33 -10.74
N LEU A 5 8.25 -37.97 -9.56
CA LEU A 5 8.92 -37.04 -8.65
C LEU A 5 10.18 -37.69 -8.07
N PHE A 6 11.34 -37.11 -8.36
CA PHE A 6 12.57 -37.44 -7.65
C PHE A 6 12.52 -36.72 -6.29
N SER A 7 12.40 -37.53 -5.22
CA SER A 7 12.62 -37.06 -3.86
C SER A 7 14.10 -36.74 -3.67
N CYS A 8 14.44 -35.46 -3.55
CA CYS A 8 15.75 -35.03 -3.13
C CYS A 8 15.70 -34.60 -1.66
N SER A 9 16.43 -35.29 -0.81
CA SER A 9 16.49 -35.08 0.62
C SER A 9 17.15 -33.73 0.92
N LEU A 10 16.43 -32.86 1.64
CA LEU A 10 16.93 -31.58 2.12
C LEU A 10 18.00 -31.80 3.20
N LEU A 11 19.22 -31.31 2.95
CA LEU A 11 20.16 -31.02 4.00
C LEU A 11 20.07 -29.52 4.31
N LEU A 12 19.52 -29.19 5.48
CA LEU A 12 19.48 -27.84 6.02
C LEU A 12 20.92 -27.43 6.41
N ILE A 13 21.56 -26.57 5.67
CA ILE A 13 22.76 -25.87 6.13
C ILE A 13 22.32 -24.51 6.63
N ALA A 14 22.22 -24.38 7.94
CA ALA A 14 22.05 -23.10 8.61
C ALA A 14 23.37 -22.34 8.55
N CYS A 15 23.54 -21.45 7.58
CA CYS A 15 24.58 -20.44 7.64
C CYS A 15 24.13 -19.31 8.58
N ILE A 16 24.70 -19.34 9.80
CA ILE A 16 24.60 -18.20 10.72
C ILE A 16 25.53 -17.11 10.20
N PHE A 17 25.00 -16.16 9.45
CA PHE A 17 25.67 -14.89 9.22
C PHE A 17 25.19 -13.89 10.26
N SER A 18 26.09 -13.58 11.20
CA SER A 18 26.00 -12.37 12.01
C SER A 18 26.20 -11.17 11.06
N THR A 19 25.11 -10.67 10.53
CA THR A 19 25.12 -9.38 9.86
C THR A 19 24.37 -8.40 10.74
N THR A 20 24.99 -7.28 11.01
CA THR A 20 24.28 -6.07 11.43
C THR A 20 23.14 -5.86 10.46
N VAL A 21 21.96 -6.26 10.88
CA VAL A 21 20.73 -6.08 10.14
C VAL A 21 20.46 -4.58 10.15
N ASN A 22 20.86 -3.90 9.09
CA ASN A 22 20.12 -2.73 8.67
C ASN A 22 18.69 -3.25 8.48
N ALA A 23 17.77 -2.82 9.34
CA ALA A 23 16.37 -3.13 9.22
C ALA A 23 15.83 -2.48 7.94
N GLN A 24 16.13 -3.08 6.80
CA GLN A 24 15.29 -2.95 5.63
C GLN A 24 14.00 -3.65 6.02
N THR A 25 12.96 -2.89 6.14
CA THR A 25 11.59 -3.32 6.31
C THR A 25 11.37 -4.58 5.49
N ASN A 26 10.77 -5.57 6.11
CA ASN A 26 10.23 -6.71 5.41
C ASN A 26 9.16 -6.18 4.43
N ILE A 27 9.60 -5.79 3.25
CA ILE A 27 8.73 -5.87 2.10
C ILE A 27 8.46 -7.37 2.05
N GLN A 28 7.27 -7.79 2.45
CA GLN A 28 6.81 -9.13 2.10
C GLN A 28 6.75 -9.13 0.58
N LYS A 29 7.81 -9.62 -0.02
CA LYS A 29 7.96 -9.63 -1.46
C LYS A 29 6.92 -10.58 -1.98
N ALA A 30 5.94 -10.02 -2.66
CA ALA A 30 4.90 -10.79 -3.28
C ALA A 30 5.54 -11.74 -4.29
N GLN A 31 5.09 -12.99 -4.27
CA GLN A 31 5.34 -13.90 -5.37
C GLN A 31 4.74 -13.27 -6.62
N ARG A 32 5.46 -13.30 -7.72
CA ARG A 32 4.98 -12.81 -9.01
C ARG A 32 4.97 -13.94 -10.02
N ASP A 33 3.93 -13.99 -10.85
CA ASP A 33 3.90 -14.88 -12.00
C ASP A 33 4.91 -14.40 -13.03
N ILE A 34 5.55 -15.34 -13.70
CA ILE A 34 6.54 -15.09 -14.73
C ILE A 34 6.29 -16.04 -15.90
N ASN A 35 6.67 -15.65 -17.11
CA ASN A 35 6.56 -16.50 -18.30
C ASN A 35 7.58 -17.62 -18.25
N SER A 36 8.81 -17.30 -17.92
CA SER A 36 9.87 -18.30 -17.77
C SER A 36 10.90 -17.86 -16.73
N ILE A 37 11.58 -18.85 -16.18
CA ILE A 37 12.79 -18.66 -15.38
C ILE A 37 13.80 -19.71 -15.74
N SER A 38 15.05 -19.29 -15.92
CA SER A 38 16.17 -20.20 -16.03
C SER A 38 17.33 -19.75 -15.14
N PHE A 39 18.04 -20.70 -14.57
CA PHE A 39 19.17 -20.44 -13.67
C PHE A 39 20.06 -21.67 -13.50
N THR A 40 21.24 -21.42 -13.01
CA THR A 40 22.16 -22.46 -12.54
C THR A 40 22.16 -22.44 -11.00
N ASP A 41 21.93 -23.57 -10.37
CA ASP A 41 21.96 -23.69 -8.91
C ASP A 41 23.39 -23.70 -8.34
N ASP A 42 23.50 -23.68 -7.02
CA ASP A 42 24.80 -23.69 -6.32
C ASP A 42 25.61 -24.98 -6.50
N LYS A 43 25.02 -26.02 -7.11
CA LYS A 43 25.67 -27.29 -7.48
C LYS A 43 26.08 -27.34 -8.95
N GLY A 44 25.77 -26.28 -9.70
CA GLY A 44 26.07 -26.19 -11.11
C GLY A 44 25.03 -26.89 -12.01
N SER A 45 23.86 -27.22 -11.51
CA SER A 45 22.76 -27.81 -12.31
C SER A 45 21.93 -26.68 -12.94
N TYR A 46 21.68 -26.79 -14.24
CA TYR A 46 20.82 -25.87 -14.97
C TYR A 46 19.33 -26.26 -14.83
N HIS A 47 18.49 -25.29 -14.57
CA HIS A 47 17.04 -25.41 -14.43
C HIS A 47 16.34 -24.41 -15.36
N SER A 48 15.20 -24.81 -15.91
CA SER A 48 14.33 -23.96 -16.71
C SER A 48 12.88 -24.35 -16.49
N PHE A 49 12.01 -23.37 -16.26
CA PHE A 49 10.57 -23.54 -16.07
C PHE A 49 9.83 -22.47 -16.86
N THR A 50 8.76 -22.85 -17.51
CA THR A 50 7.93 -21.96 -18.34
C THR A 50 6.48 -22.08 -17.98
N SER A 51 5.70 -21.01 -18.18
CA SER A 51 4.24 -21.02 -18.00
C SER A 51 3.51 -21.86 -19.07
N GLU A 52 4.20 -22.29 -20.13
CA GLU A 52 3.67 -23.23 -21.12
C GLU A 52 3.70 -24.68 -20.61
N GLU A 53 4.63 -25.00 -19.70
CA GLU A 53 4.80 -26.36 -19.16
C GLU A 53 4.08 -26.58 -17.84
N TYR A 54 3.82 -25.50 -17.09
CA TYR A 54 3.24 -25.53 -15.75
C TYR A 54 2.11 -24.51 -15.63
N ASP A 55 1.06 -24.86 -14.89
CA ASP A 55 -0.12 -24.00 -14.70
C ASP A 55 0.24 -22.67 -14.00
N SER A 56 1.29 -22.65 -13.18
CA SER A 56 1.87 -21.45 -12.62
C SER A 56 3.37 -21.58 -12.39
N VAL A 57 4.12 -20.54 -12.75
CA VAL A 57 5.52 -20.37 -12.39
C VAL A 57 5.65 -19.02 -11.71
N ARG A 58 6.11 -19.00 -10.45
CA ARG A 58 6.22 -17.79 -9.66
C ARG A 58 7.61 -17.66 -9.04
N VAL A 59 8.05 -16.44 -8.91
CA VAL A 59 9.35 -16.14 -8.33
C VAL A 59 9.20 -15.15 -7.18
N LEU A 60 9.97 -15.36 -6.14
CA LEU A 60 10.24 -14.41 -5.08
C LEU A 60 11.72 -14.08 -5.11
N THR A 61 12.07 -12.84 -5.42
CA THR A 61 13.49 -12.38 -5.38
C THR A 61 13.76 -11.68 -4.05
N GLU A 62 14.77 -12.12 -3.33
CA GLU A 62 15.25 -11.42 -2.12
C GLU A 62 16.43 -10.51 -2.49
N ILE A 63 16.42 -9.28 -1.97
CA ILE A 63 17.50 -8.31 -2.22
C ILE A 63 18.81 -8.89 -1.68
N ASN A 64 19.75 -9.06 -2.59
CA ASN A 64 21.14 -9.44 -2.43
C ASN A 64 21.50 -10.93 -2.31
N THR A 65 20.59 -11.90 -2.16
CA THR A 65 21.09 -13.27 -1.89
C THR A 65 20.22 -14.43 -2.33
N GLY A 66 18.95 -14.29 -2.66
CA GLY A 66 18.16 -15.48 -2.88
C GLY A 66 17.05 -15.33 -3.91
N VAL A 67 16.78 -16.41 -4.62
CA VAL A 67 15.62 -16.55 -5.49
C VAL A 67 14.84 -17.77 -5.02
N LYS A 68 13.54 -17.58 -4.74
CA LYS A 68 12.61 -18.67 -4.45
C LYS A 68 11.72 -18.88 -5.66
N VAL A 69 11.67 -20.09 -6.16
CA VAL A 69 10.83 -20.47 -7.30
C VAL A 69 9.74 -21.39 -6.82
N TYR A 70 8.53 -21.11 -7.27
CA TYR A 70 7.32 -21.88 -6.97
C TYR A 70 6.73 -22.39 -8.27
N ILE A 71 6.49 -23.69 -8.35
CA ILE A 71 5.90 -24.35 -9.49
C ILE A 71 4.57 -24.95 -9.03
N GLU A 72 3.46 -24.62 -9.73
CA GLU A 72 2.11 -25.10 -9.40
C GLU A 72 1.72 -24.85 -7.94
N ASP A 73 2.04 -23.64 -7.45
CA ASP A 73 1.82 -23.20 -6.07
C ASP A 73 2.63 -23.96 -5.00
N GLU A 74 3.43 -24.93 -5.40
CA GLU A 74 4.33 -25.66 -4.51
C GLU A 74 5.72 -25.00 -4.49
N TYR A 75 6.28 -24.85 -3.29
CA TYR A 75 7.65 -24.38 -3.12
C TYR A 75 8.63 -25.42 -3.69
N SER A 76 9.42 -25.02 -4.67
CA SER A 76 10.28 -25.95 -5.37
C SER A 76 11.76 -25.69 -5.14
N TYR A 77 12.21 -24.43 -5.08
CA TYR A 77 13.63 -24.07 -5.03
C TYR A 77 13.90 -22.83 -4.19
N ASP A 78 15.00 -22.90 -3.41
CA ASP A 78 15.57 -21.78 -2.64
C ASP A 78 17.08 -21.82 -2.82
N PHE A 79 17.66 -20.85 -3.53
CA PHE A 79 19.07 -20.88 -3.90
C PHE A 79 19.64 -19.50 -4.21
N ILE A 80 20.96 -19.42 -4.20
CA ILE A 80 21.69 -18.30 -4.79
C ILE A 80 21.82 -18.60 -6.29
N ALA A 81 21.15 -17.83 -7.12
CA ALA A 81 21.15 -18.05 -8.54
C ALA A 81 22.43 -17.51 -9.20
N HIS A 82 23.02 -18.32 -10.07
CA HIS A 82 23.97 -17.89 -11.06
C HIS A 82 23.28 -17.90 -12.43
N ASP A 83 23.60 -16.93 -13.27
CA ASP A 83 23.03 -16.80 -14.62
C ASP A 83 21.49 -16.78 -14.64
N LEU A 84 20.90 -16.06 -13.71
CA LEU A 84 19.45 -15.94 -13.59
C LEU A 84 18.87 -15.13 -14.75
N THR A 85 17.98 -15.74 -15.51
CA THR A 85 17.14 -15.07 -16.51
C THR A 85 15.68 -15.25 -16.12
N ILE A 86 14.92 -14.16 -16.07
CA ILE A 86 13.49 -14.14 -15.82
C ILE A 86 12.82 -13.41 -16.97
N GLU A 87 11.84 -14.05 -17.61
CA GLU A 87 10.96 -13.40 -18.56
C GLU A 87 9.64 -13.09 -17.84
N GLU A 88 9.38 -11.81 -17.67
CA GLU A 88 8.13 -11.31 -17.13
C GLU A 88 7.00 -11.54 -18.14
N PRO A 89 5.77 -11.73 -17.69
CA PRO A 89 4.63 -11.65 -18.57
C PRO A 89 4.68 -10.28 -19.26
N THR A 90 4.71 -10.29 -20.59
CA THR A 90 4.51 -9.08 -21.38
C THR A 90 3.02 -8.74 -21.33
N ASP A 91 2.55 -8.19 -20.24
CA ASP A 91 1.27 -7.51 -20.24
C ASP A 91 1.54 -6.09 -20.74
N ASP A 92 1.48 -5.93 -22.08
CA ASP A 92 1.65 -4.62 -22.74
C ASP A 92 0.52 -3.65 -22.38
N THR A 93 -0.40 -4.06 -21.50
CA THR A 93 -1.60 -3.30 -21.12
C THR A 93 -1.44 -2.52 -19.81
N ASN A 94 -0.28 -2.64 -19.14
CA ASN A 94 0.00 -1.91 -17.89
C ASN A 94 1.49 -1.60 -17.76
N GLY A 95 1.89 -0.44 -18.31
CA GLY A 95 3.28 0.00 -18.37
C GLY A 95 3.84 0.53 -17.05
N ASN A 96 2.98 0.99 -16.13
CA ASN A 96 3.34 1.63 -14.85
C ASN A 96 3.04 0.77 -13.61
N ALA A 97 2.52 -0.45 -13.77
CA ALA A 97 2.19 -1.34 -12.66
C ALA A 97 3.35 -1.57 -11.68
N ASN A 98 3.01 -1.65 -10.41
CA ASN A 98 3.96 -2.07 -9.39
C ASN A 98 4.43 -3.51 -9.62
N ARG A 99 5.74 -3.72 -9.72
CA ARG A 99 6.34 -5.03 -9.97
C ARG A 99 6.03 -6.08 -8.90
N ASN A 100 5.67 -5.67 -7.69
CA ASN A 100 5.44 -6.51 -6.53
C ASN A 100 4.04 -6.32 -5.94
N SER A 101 3.02 -6.10 -6.76
CA SER A 101 1.64 -5.82 -6.32
C SER A 101 0.88 -7.03 -5.77
N ARG A 102 1.43 -8.23 -5.88
CA ARG A 102 0.75 -9.47 -5.45
C ARG A 102 1.14 -9.86 -4.04
N SER A 103 0.16 -9.97 -3.13
CA SER A 103 0.34 -10.54 -1.80
C SER A 103 0.22 -12.07 -1.84
N PRO A 104 0.87 -12.79 -0.91
CA PRO A 104 0.62 -14.22 -0.71
C PRO A 104 -0.83 -14.50 -0.27
N TYR A 105 -1.58 -13.49 0.15
CA TYR A 105 -3.00 -13.59 0.50
C TYR A 105 -3.82 -13.32 -0.76
N TYR A 106 -4.18 -14.37 -1.39
CA TYR A 106 -4.71 -14.47 -2.72
C TYR A 106 -5.99 -13.66 -2.99
N ASN A 107 -6.03 -12.96 -4.11
CA ASN A 107 -7.23 -12.53 -4.82
C ASN A 107 -7.35 -13.34 -6.12
N PRO A 108 -8.52 -13.98 -6.40
CA PRO A 108 -8.71 -14.78 -7.62
C PRO A 108 -8.59 -14.00 -8.93
N ASP A 109 -8.74 -12.66 -8.89
CA ASP A 109 -8.47 -11.83 -10.06
C ASP A 109 -7.00 -11.38 -10.07
N LYS A 110 -6.14 -12.23 -10.60
CA LYS A 110 -4.69 -12.03 -10.64
C LYS A 110 -4.25 -10.82 -11.45
N LYS A 111 -5.10 -10.31 -12.34
CA LYS A 111 -4.79 -9.18 -13.22
C LYS A 111 -5.02 -7.83 -12.56
N MET A 112 -5.90 -7.78 -11.54
CA MET A 112 -6.37 -6.53 -10.94
C MET A 112 -6.19 -6.52 -9.42
N TRP A 113 -5.07 -7.06 -8.93
CA TRP A 113 -4.86 -7.17 -7.51
C TRP A 113 -4.06 -6.00 -6.94
N LYS A 114 -4.43 -5.57 -5.71
CA LYS A 114 -3.81 -4.42 -5.05
C LYS A 114 -3.98 -3.10 -5.82
N LEU A 115 -5.17 -2.89 -6.33
CA LEU A 115 -5.50 -1.64 -7.04
C LEU A 115 -5.42 -0.41 -6.14
N GLU A 116 -5.51 -0.58 -4.81
CA GLU A 116 -5.30 0.49 -3.84
C GLU A 116 -3.84 0.95 -3.72
N TRP A 117 -2.88 0.21 -4.27
CA TRP A 117 -1.47 0.58 -4.17
C TRP A 117 -1.10 1.62 -5.22
N PRO A 118 -0.77 2.87 -4.81
CA PRO A 118 -0.13 3.82 -5.71
C PRO A 118 1.23 3.30 -6.18
N HIS A 119 1.79 3.89 -7.21
CA HIS A 119 3.14 3.55 -7.65
C HIS A 119 4.15 3.75 -6.52
N ILE A 120 4.80 2.65 -6.13
CA ILE A 120 5.72 2.61 -4.99
C ILE A 120 7.07 3.16 -5.42
N LYS A 121 7.57 4.15 -4.66
CA LYS A 121 8.94 4.65 -4.88
C LYS A 121 9.96 3.65 -4.34
N GLU A 122 10.65 2.98 -5.24
CA GLU A 122 11.73 2.05 -4.89
C GLU A 122 13.03 2.81 -4.58
N ASN A 123 13.17 3.35 -3.36
CA ASN A 123 14.43 3.95 -2.94
C ASN A 123 14.74 3.66 -1.46
N SER A 124 15.98 3.87 -1.05
CA SER A 124 16.47 3.56 0.30
C SER A 124 15.84 4.41 1.42
N SER A 125 15.18 5.52 1.07
CA SER A 125 14.51 6.40 2.03
C SER A 125 13.08 5.96 2.33
N GLN A 126 12.53 5.00 1.59
CA GLN A 126 11.15 4.55 1.75
C GLN A 126 11.09 3.21 2.48
N SER A 127 10.07 3.04 3.31
CA SER A 127 9.68 1.75 3.88
C SER A 127 8.25 1.46 3.45
N TRP A 128 8.04 0.26 2.93
CA TRP A 128 6.72 -0.25 2.62
C TRP A 128 6.26 -1.21 3.71
N LEU A 129 5.09 -0.96 4.29
CA LEU A 129 4.50 -1.80 5.32
C LEU A 129 3.19 -2.39 4.82
N LEU A 130 3.01 -3.70 4.96
CA LEU A 130 1.74 -4.38 4.76
C LEU A 130 1.28 -4.95 6.11
N LYS A 131 0.16 -4.46 6.61
CA LYS A 131 -0.46 -4.96 7.84
C LYS A 131 -1.48 -6.02 7.49
N VAL A 132 -1.29 -7.19 8.07
CA VAL A 132 -2.12 -8.38 7.85
C VAL A 132 -2.67 -8.87 9.18
N SER A 133 -3.91 -9.29 9.20
CA SER A 133 -4.54 -9.93 10.35
C SER A 133 -5.68 -10.84 9.91
N ASP A 134 -5.84 -11.94 10.62
CA ASP A 134 -6.93 -12.90 10.41
C ASP A 134 -6.98 -13.46 8.96
N GLY A 135 -5.81 -13.58 8.30
CA GLY A 135 -5.70 -14.03 6.92
C GLY A 135 -6.15 -13.01 5.88
N MET A 136 -6.31 -11.74 6.26
CA MET A 136 -6.72 -10.65 5.40
C MET A 136 -5.75 -9.47 5.49
N ASP A 137 -5.61 -8.74 4.39
CA ASP A 137 -4.89 -7.48 4.38
C ASP A 137 -5.68 -6.42 5.14
N SER A 138 -5.04 -5.80 6.10
CA SER A 138 -5.65 -4.71 6.86
C SER A 138 -5.46 -3.37 6.16
N TYR A 139 -4.22 -2.96 5.95
CA TYR A 139 -3.84 -1.79 5.15
C TYR A 139 -2.33 -1.82 4.84
N SER A 140 -1.93 -1.01 3.86
CA SER A 140 -0.53 -0.79 3.53
C SER A 140 -0.13 0.67 3.74
N VAL A 141 1.15 0.90 3.99
CA VAL A 141 1.73 2.24 4.22
C VAL A 141 3.01 2.40 3.42
N GLU A 142 3.18 3.51 2.73
CA GLU A 142 4.49 4.00 2.33
C GLU A 142 4.97 5.03 3.36
N TRP A 143 6.11 4.75 3.98
CA TRP A 143 6.73 5.58 5.00
C TRP A 143 8.00 6.23 4.49
N ASP A 144 8.11 7.55 4.59
CA ASP A 144 9.34 8.28 4.28
C ASP A 144 10.21 8.39 5.52
N ASN A 145 11.29 7.61 5.56
CA ASN A 145 12.24 7.58 6.66
C ASN A 145 13.00 8.90 6.84
N SER A 146 13.23 9.64 5.76
CA SER A 146 13.96 10.91 5.79
C SER A 146 13.12 12.04 6.40
N LYS A 147 11.80 11.97 6.20
CA LYS A 147 10.83 12.94 6.71
C LYS A 147 10.17 12.52 8.02
N ILE A 148 10.29 11.24 8.37
CA ILE A 148 9.60 10.63 9.51
C ILE A 148 8.08 10.82 9.37
N ALA A 149 7.57 10.48 8.22
CA ALA A 149 6.17 10.73 7.86
C ALA A 149 5.59 9.65 6.97
N ASN A 150 4.31 9.37 7.14
CA ASN A 150 3.51 8.58 6.25
C ASN A 150 3.29 9.34 4.94
N ARG A 151 3.59 8.72 3.79
CA ARG A 151 3.31 9.31 2.48
C ARG A 151 1.86 9.05 2.08
N PHE A 152 1.41 7.82 2.24
CA PHE A 152 0.01 7.41 2.10
C PHE A 152 -0.24 6.11 2.86
N THR A 153 -1.50 5.91 3.21
CA THR A 153 -2.05 4.63 3.68
C THR A 153 -3.13 4.20 2.71
N CYS A 154 -3.07 2.96 2.25
CA CYS A 154 -4.02 2.43 1.30
C CYS A 154 -4.61 1.09 1.76
N TYR A 155 -5.88 0.84 1.39
CA TYR A 155 -6.63 -0.31 1.86
C TYR A 155 -7.89 -0.55 1.03
N GLN A 156 -8.45 -1.75 1.16
CA GLN A 156 -9.71 -2.13 0.54
C GLN A 156 -10.86 -2.11 1.54
N MET A 157 -12.05 -1.75 1.06
CA MET A 157 -13.32 -1.87 1.77
C MET A 157 -14.23 -2.80 0.98
N TYR A 158 -14.58 -3.94 1.55
CA TYR A 158 -15.43 -4.97 0.96
C TYR A 158 -16.10 -5.79 2.06
N ASP A 159 -17.14 -6.57 1.75
CA ASP A 159 -17.73 -7.52 2.69
C ASP A 159 -16.79 -8.74 2.85
N PRO A 160 -16.43 -9.16 4.06
CA PRO A 160 -16.93 -8.71 5.38
C PRO A 160 -16.05 -7.68 6.12
N ILE A 161 -14.99 -7.11 5.51
CA ILE A 161 -13.96 -6.36 6.25
C ILE A 161 -14.52 -5.10 6.97
N TYR A 162 -15.58 -4.50 6.44
CA TYR A 162 -16.23 -3.34 7.07
C TYR A 162 -17.28 -3.70 8.13
N ASN A 163 -17.45 -5.00 8.47
CA ASN A 163 -18.35 -5.41 9.54
C ASN A 163 -17.82 -4.98 10.90
N TRP A 164 -18.71 -4.43 11.72
CA TRP A 164 -18.35 -3.93 13.04
C TRP A 164 -18.53 -4.99 14.11
N ASN A 165 -17.59 -5.91 14.21
CA ASN A 165 -17.61 -7.03 15.17
C ASN A 165 -17.06 -6.63 16.54
N VAL A 166 -16.19 -5.60 16.59
CA VAL A 166 -15.48 -5.20 17.80
C VAL A 166 -15.55 -3.68 18.03
N SER A 167 -15.32 -3.26 19.26
CA SER A 167 -15.26 -1.85 19.63
C SER A 167 -13.93 -1.23 19.22
N ARG A 168 -13.94 0.10 19.03
CA ARG A 168 -12.73 0.90 18.86
C ARG A 168 -11.85 0.80 20.12
N THR A 169 -10.55 0.84 19.94
CA THR A 169 -9.54 1.06 20.97
C THR A 169 -8.72 2.31 20.64
N ASP A 170 -8.11 2.89 21.66
CA ASP A 170 -7.16 4.01 21.56
C ASP A 170 -5.75 3.59 22.01
N ASP A 171 -5.40 2.32 21.79
CA ASP A 171 -4.11 1.70 22.13
C ASP A 171 -3.03 2.14 21.12
N PHE A 172 -2.67 3.43 21.14
CA PHE A 172 -1.68 3.99 20.24
C PHE A 172 -0.27 3.51 20.56
N GLN A 173 0.45 3.06 19.55
CA GLN A 173 1.79 2.50 19.69
C GLN A 173 2.72 2.92 18.56
N GLU A 174 4.02 2.97 18.87
CA GLU A 174 5.07 3.08 17.85
C GLU A 174 5.03 1.84 16.94
N ASP A 175 5.27 2.03 15.66
CA ASP A 175 5.36 0.89 14.74
C ASP A 175 6.76 0.29 14.77
N SER A 176 6.90 -0.90 15.36
CA SER A 176 8.18 -1.57 15.52
C SER A 176 8.78 -2.10 14.21
N GLU A 177 7.98 -2.21 13.15
CA GLU A 177 8.48 -2.59 11.82
C GLU A 177 9.30 -1.48 11.16
N LEU A 178 9.12 -0.22 11.61
CA LEU A 178 9.94 0.89 11.19
C LEU A 178 11.24 0.98 12.01
N PRO A 179 12.35 1.46 11.41
CA PRO A 179 13.60 1.68 12.13
C PRO A 179 13.39 2.64 13.32
N ALA A 180 13.96 2.32 14.48
CA ALA A 180 13.77 3.10 15.70
C ALA A 180 14.16 4.58 15.58
N ALA A 181 15.11 4.91 14.68
CA ALA A 181 15.56 6.29 14.45
C ALA A 181 14.54 7.11 13.64
N THR A 182 13.78 6.46 12.74
CA THR A 182 12.95 7.12 11.73
C THR A 182 11.46 6.87 11.90
N ARG A 183 11.02 6.13 12.91
CA ARG A 183 9.61 5.99 13.26
C ARG A 183 9.12 7.15 14.12
N SER A 184 7.84 7.48 14.03
CA SER A 184 7.20 8.42 14.94
C SER A 184 6.99 7.79 16.31
N LYS A 185 6.98 8.63 17.36
CA LYS A 185 6.89 8.25 18.77
C LYS A 185 5.68 8.88 19.44
N LEU A 186 5.18 8.27 20.51
CA LEU A 186 4.10 8.86 21.30
C LEU A 186 4.47 10.26 21.85
N SER A 187 5.74 10.45 22.22
CA SER A 187 6.25 11.74 22.66
C SER A 187 6.18 12.84 21.61
N ASP A 188 6.19 12.49 20.32
CA ASP A 188 6.11 13.47 19.23
C ASP A 188 4.73 14.16 19.18
N TYR A 189 3.68 13.51 19.69
CA TYR A 189 2.32 14.04 19.73
C TYR A 189 1.95 14.62 21.10
N SER A 190 2.60 14.20 22.18
CA SER A 190 2.26 14.61 23.53
C SER A 190 2.49 16.09 23.74
N GLY A 191 1.42 16.85 24.08
CA GLY A 191 1.47 18.29 24.28
C GLY A 191 1.76 19.14 23.04
N SER A 192 1.76 18.54 21.84
CA SER A 192 2.12 19.19 20.59
C SER A 192 1.06 20.17 20.05
N GLY A 193 -0.20 20.05 20.51
CA GLY A 193 -1.35 20.74 19.93
C GLY A 193 -1.95 20.04 18.71
N PHE A 194 -1.40 18.89 18.31
CA PHE A 194 -1.91 18.09 17.19
C PHE A 194 -2.49 16.78 17.69
N SER A 195 -3.55 16.35 17.04
CA SER A 195 -4.12 15.01 17.16
C SER A 195 -3.32 14.00 16.35
N ARG A 196 -3.41 12.74 16.73
CA ARG A 196 -2.99 11.60 15.93
C ARG A 196 -4.07 11.32 14.89
N GLY A 197 -3.98 12.00 13.74
CA GLY A 197 -4.94 11.86 12.66
C GLY A 197 -4.75 10.55 11.92
N HIS A 198 -5.75 9.67 11.97
CA HIS A 198 -5.74 8.41 11.25
C HIS A 198 -5.83 8.63 9.73
N LEU A 199 -5.09 7.85 8.97
CA LEU A 199 -5.31 7.70 7.53
C LEU A 199 -6.20 6.49 7.24
N CYS A 200 -5.89 5.29 7.73
CA CYS A 200 -6.87 4.21 7.82
C CYS A 200 -7.60 4.31 9.16
N PRO A 201 -8.88 4.74 9.20
CA PRO A 201 -9.59 4.94 10.46
C PRO A 201 -9.95 3.62 11.14
N ALA A 202 -9.98 3.63 12.48
CA ALA A 202 -10.38 2.45 13.26
C ALA A 202 -11.77 1.93 12.87
N ALA A 203 -12.68 2.82 12.44
CA ALA A 203 -14.02 2.46 12.03
C ALA A 203 -14.06 1.58 10.77
N ASP A 204 -13.05 1.66 9.91
CA ASP A 204 -12.96 0.88 8.67
C ASP A 204 -12.32 -0.51 8.92
N ARG A 205 -11.88 -0.80 10.16
CA ARG A 205 -11.14 -2.03 10.52
C ARG A 205 -11.70 -2.72 11.76
N ARG A 206 -12.99 -2.52 12.06
CA ARG A 206 -13.66 -3.14 13.21
C ARG A 206 -14.06 -4.60 13.00
N TYR A 207 -13.54 -5.23 11.97
CA TYR A 207 -13.72 -6.65 11.72
C TYR A 207 -13.12 -7.48 12.86
N SER A 208 -11.92 -7.15 13.34
CA SER A 208 -11.27 -7.81 14.46
C SER A 208 -10.53 -6.83 15.39
N THR A 209 -10.29 -7.26 16.62
CA THR A 209 -9.51 -6.50 17.61
C THR A 209 -8.08 -6.25 17.13
N ALA A 210 -7.49 -7.21 16.43
CA ALA A 210 -6.14 -7.08 15.89
C ALA A 210 -6.08 -5.99 14.81
N MET A 211 -7.03 -5.98 13.87
CA MET A 211 -7.12 -4.94 12.86
C MET A 211 -7.33 -3.54 13.45
N VAL A 212 -8.22 -3.41 14.46
CA VAL A 212 -8.40 -2.12 15.16
C VAL A 212 -7.11 -1.66 15.81
N LYS A 213 -6.38 -2.54 16.49
CA LYS A 213 -5.09 -2.20 17.11
C LYS A 213 -4.05 -1.77 16.08
N GLN A 214 -4.01 -2.42 14.92
CA GLN A 214 -3.12 -2.02 13.83
C GLN A 214 -3.39 -0.58 13.38
N THR A 215 -4.66 -0.14 13.33
CA THR A 215 -4.95 1.26 12.97
C THR A 215 -4.38 2.27 13.94
N CYS A 216 -4.10 1.89 15.19
CA CYS A 216 -3.49 2.75 16.22
C CYS A 216 -1.96 2.82 16.12
N LEU A 217 -1.31 2.15 15.16
CA LEU A 217 0.13 2.30 14.93
C LEU A 217 0.44 3.71 14.40
N LEU A 218 1.49 4.33 14.95
CA LEU A 218 1.86 5.70 14.59
C LEU A 218 2.34 5.85 13.14
N SER A 219 2.66 4.74 12.45
CA SER A 219 2.90 4.73 11.01
C SER A 219 1.66 5.07 10.18
N ASN A 220 0.46 4.89 10.74
CA ASN A 220 -0.83 5.21 10.14
C ASN A 220 -1.33 6.63 10.51
N MET A 221 -0.49 7.47 11.12
CA MET A 221 -0.89 8.75 11.69
C MET A 221 -0.20 9.92 11.00
N GLN A 222 -0.95 11.03 10.88
CA GLN A 222 -0.41 12.34 10.53
C GLN A 222 -0.73 13.37 11.64
N PRO A 223 0.17 14.33 11.91
CA PRO A 223 -0.17 15.46 12.77
C PRO A 223 -1.34 16.24 12.20
N GLN A 224 -2.44 16.30 12.93
CA GLN A 224 -3.67 16.89 12.44
C GLN A 224 -4.30 17.78 13.51
N TYR A 225 -4.72 19.00 13.17
CA TYR A 225 -5.48 19.83 14.08
C TYR A 225 -6.83 19.17 14.41
N GLN A 226 -7.24 19.24 15.67
CA GLN A 226 -8.45 18.58 16.15
C GLN A 226 -9.70 19.02 15.39
N ASN A 227 -9.81 20.29 15.02
CA ASN A 227 -10.97 20.82 14.30
C ASN A 227 -11.09 20.22 12.89
N HIS A 228 -9.98 20.00 12.20
CA HIS A 228 -9.97 19.29 10.91
C HIS A 228 -10.21 17.79 11.11
N ASN A 229 -9.49 17.15 12.04
CA ASN A 229 -9.58 15.71 12.32
C ASN A 229 -10.98 15.28 12.75
N GLY A 230 -11.57 15.96 13.72
CA GLY A 230 -12.93 15.65 14.22
C GLY A 230 -14.06 16.32 13.44
N GLY A 231 -13.75 17.17 12.48
CA GLY A 231 -14.69 17.90 11.64
C GLY A 231 -14.77 17.35 10.22
N GLN A 232 -14.20 18.09 9.27
CA GLN A 232 -14.29 17.78 7.84
C GLN A 232 -13.74 16.38 7.50
N TRP A 233 -12.59 15.99 8.08
CA TRP A 233 -11.99 14.69 7.82
C TRP A 233 -12.87 13.54 8.32
N ALA A 234 -13.38 13.63 9.56
CA ALA A 234 -14.29 12.62 10.11
C ALA A 234 -15.60 12.50 9.31
N THR A 235 -16.10 13.60 8.76
CA THR A 235 -17.27 13.62 7.87
C THR A 235 -16.98 12.86 6.59
N LEU A 236 -15.83 13.11 5.96
CA LEU A 236 -15.40 12.42 4.74
C LEU A 236 -15.18 10.92 4.98
N GLU A 237 -14.61 10.54 6.11
CA GLU A 237 -14.52 9.12 6.51
C GLU A 237 -15.90 8.45 6.59
N GLY A 238 -16.92 9.19 7.06
CA GLY A 238 -18.30 8.74 7.06
C GLY A 238 -18.83 8.51 5.65
N TYR A 239 -18.55 9.42 4.72
CA TYR A 239 -18.94 9.30 3.32
C TYR A 239 -18.27 8.10 2.66
N VAL A 240 -16.95 7.92 2.84
CA VAL A 240 -16.22 6.76 2.32
C VAL A 240 -16.87 5.44 2.75
N ARG A 241 -17.27 5.31 4.03
CA ARG A 241 -17.99 4.11 4.51
C ARG A 241 -19.35 3.91 3.86
N ASN A 242 -20.07 4.99 3.61
CA ASN A 242 -21.37 4.93 2.94
C ASN A 242 -21.21 4.53 1.47
N TRP A 243 -20.25 5.13 0.77
CA TRP A 243 -19.94 4.80 -0.62
C TRP A 243 -19.46 3.37 -0.78
N ALA A 244 -18.64 2.86 0.15
CA ALA A 244 -18.17 1.48 0.12
C ALA A 244 -19.31 0.45 0.01
N GLN A 245 -20.52 0.76 0.51
CA GLN A 245 -21.67 -0.11 0.42
C GLN A 245 -22.31 -0.16 -0.98
N ASN A 246 -21.94 0.76 -1.87
CA ASN A 246 -22.42 0.82 -3.24
C ASN A 246 -21.56 0.01 -4.22
N TYR A 247 -20.44 -0.54 -3.76
CA TYR A 247 -19.45 -1.24 -4.56
C TYR A 247 -19.17 -2.64 -3.99
N ASP A 248 -18.78 -3.57 -4.83
CA ASP A 248 -18.26 -4.87 -4.39
C ASP A 248 -16.91 -4.71 -3.68
N THR A 249 -16.11 -3.76 -4.16
CA THR A 249 -14.88 -3.33 -3.49
C THR A 249 -14.69 -1.83 -3.70
N LEU A 250 -14.37 -1.10 -2.62
CA LEU A 250 -13.86 0.25 -2.69
C LEU A 250 -12.36 0.22 -2.31
N TYR A 251 -11.52 0.60 -3.25
CA TYR A 251 -10.09 0.79 -3.05
C TYR A 251 -9.86 2.22 -2.57
N VAL A 252 -9.12 2.36 -1.48
CA VAL A 252 -8.99 3.63 -0.76
C VAL A 252 -7.52 3.96 -0.56
N VAL A 253 -7.11 5.13 -0.99
CA VAL A 253 -5.85 5.76 -0.59
C VAL A 253 -6.17 7.00 0.20
N LYS A 254 -5.60 7.12 1.41
CA LYS A 254 -5.68 8.34 2.22
C LYS A 254 -4.29 8.83 2.55
N ALA A 255 -4.09 10.11 2.41
CA ALA A 255 -2.79 10.71 2.57
C ALA A 255 -2.85 12.16 3.06
N ALA A 256 -1.69 12.66 3.40
CA ALA A 256 -1.46 14.06 3.68
C ALA A 256 -0.16 14.50 3.03
N THR A 257 -0.06 15.77 2.69
CA THR A 257 1.13 16.27 1.97
C THR A 257 2.36 16.26 2.85
N ILE A 258 3.42 15.65 2.36
CA ILE A 258 4.75 15.66 2.99
C ILE A 258 5.82 16.21 2.03
N ASP A 259 5.42 16.46 0.80
CA ASP A 259 6.22 17.03 -0.29
C ASP A 259 5.61 18.35 -0.76
N ASP A 260 6.30 19.04 -1.66
CA ASP A 260 5.71 20.13 -2.42
C ASP A 260 4.57 19.62 -3.29
N VAL A 261 3.62 20.49 -3.56
CA VAL A 261 2.43 20.20 -4.37
C VAL A 261 2.33 21.19 -5.51
N LYS A 262 1.63 20.79 -6.58
CA LYS A 262 1.37 21.65 -7.73
C LYS A 262 -0.12 21.98 -7.80
N ILE A 263 -0.51 23.20 -7.48
CA ILE A 263 -1.90 23.65 -7.52
C ILE A 263 -2.02 24.75 -8.59
N ASP A 264 -2.93 24.57 -9.52
CA ASP A 264 -3.14 25.48 -10.67
C ASP A 264 -1.83 25.77 -11.43
N GLY A 265 -1.01 24.75 -11.62
CA GLY A 265 0.28 24.85 -12.28
C GLY A 265 1.41 25.46 -11.45
N VAL A 266 1.15 25.87 -10.20
CA VAL A 266 2.13 26.51 -9.31
C VAL A 266 2.62 25.54 -8.25
N THR A 267 3.93 25.30 -8.21
CA THR A 267 4.56 24.52 -7.15
C THR A 267 4.59 25.32 -5.88
N GLN A 268 4.11 24.75 -4.78
CA GLN A 268 4.13 25.32 -3.46
C GLN A 268 4.36 24.27 -2.39
N THR A 269 4.80 24.70 -1.20
CA THR A 269 5.03 23.75 -0.11
C THR A 269 3.73 23.09 0.34
N GLY A 270 3.76 21.77 0.48
CA GLY A 270 2.69 20.98 1.08
C GLY A 270 2.72 20.96 2.61
N LEU A 271 3.64 21.71 3.25
CA LEU A 271 3.82 21.71 4.69
C LEU A 271 3.46 23.06 5.30
N LEU A 272 2.93 23.03 6.51
CA LEU A 272 2.86 24.20 7.37
C LEU A 272 4.26 24.54 7.89
N SER A 273 4.47 25.81 8.27
CA SER A 273 5.75 26.28 8.84
C SER A 273 6.04 25.74 10.24
N VAL A 274 5.05 25.13 10.89
CA VAL A 274 5.16 24.54 12.22
C VAL A 274 5.49 23.05 12.14
N LYS A 275 6.10 22.53 13.19
CA LYS A 275 6.36 21.09 13.34
C LYS A 275 5.68 20.56 14.59
N CYS A 276 5.21 19.31 14.53
CA CYS A 276 4.71 18.62 15.70
C CYS A 276 5.89 18.26 16.62
N ASN A 277 5.94 18.88 17.80
CA ASN A 277 7.04 18.80 18.75
C ASN A 277 8.44 18.94 18.11
N ASN A 278 8.59 19.89 17.17
CA ASN A 278 9.84 20.18 16.46
C ASN A 278 10.42 18.99 15.65
N ARG A 279 9.68 17.90 15.50
CA ARG A 279 10.16 16.70 14.85
C ARG A 279 9.36 16.33 13.61
N LEU A 280 8.05 16.07 13.74
CA LEU A 280 7.25 15.61 12.61
C LEU A 280 6.82 16.78 11.72
N PRO A 281 6.83 16.64 10.39
CA PRO A 281 6.24 17.63 9.50
C PRO A 281 4.73 17.71 9.75
N VAL A 282 4.16 18.89 9.59
CA VAL A 282 2.71 19.09 9.67
C VAL A 282 2.18 19.37 8.27
N PRO A 283 1.30 18.49 7.75
CA PRO A 283 0.73 18.66 6.42
C PRO A 283 -0.10 19.93 6.28
N LYS A 284 -0.07 20.54 5.11
CA LYS A 284 -0.95 21.66 4.75
C LYS A 284 -2.25 21.19 4.11
N TYR A 285 -2.23 19.98 3.51
CA TYR A 285 -3.37 19.39 2.82
C TYR A 285 -3.52 17.92 3.20
N PHE A 286 -4.77 17.46 3.18
CA PHE A 286 -5.13 16.05 3.28
C PHE A 286 -5.96 15.67 2.07
N TYR A 287 -5.80 14.45 1.60
CA TYR A 287 -6.48 13.99 0.39
C TYR A 287 -6.80 12.50 0.42
N MET A 288 -7.72 12.11 -0.45
CA MET A 288 -8.11 10.73 -0.69
C MET A 288 -8.18 10.48 -2.19
N ALA A 289 -7.75 9.30 -2.63
CA ALA A 289 -8.08 8.73 -3.92
C ALA A 289 -8.94 7.50 -3.70
N LEU A 290 -10.09 7.43 -4.34
CA LEU A 290 -11.07 6.35 -4.22
C LEU A 290 -11.33 5.73 -5.57
N LEU A 291 -11.35 4.39 -5.63
CA LEU A 291 -11.71 3.62 -6.82
C LEU A 291 -12.77 2.60 -6.43
N GLY A 292 -13.98 2.74 -6.94
CA GLY A 292 -15.09 1.83 -6.73
C GLY A 292 -15.21 0.81 -7.85
N TYR A 293 -15.33 -0.47 -7.52
CA TYR A 293 -15.53 -1.58 -8.45
C TYR A 293 -16.90 -2.21 -8.29
N LYS A 294 -17.61 -2.39 -9.39
CA LYS A 294 -18.89 -3.13 -9.47
C LYS A 294 -18.72 -4.38 -10.32
N LYS A 295 -18.73 -5.54 -9.67
CA LYS A 295 -18.55 -6.84 -10.32
C LYS A 295 -19.67 -7.15 -11.32
N SER A 296 -20.91 -6.77 -11.01
CA SER A 296 -22.07 -7.06 -11.86
C SER A 296 -21.99 -6.44 -13.25
N SER A 297 -21.35 -5.28 -13.37
CA SER A 297 -21.14 -4.55 -14.64
C SER A 297 -19.69 -4.57 -15.10
N ASN A 298 -18.77 -5.06 -14.28
CA ASN A 298 -17.32 -5.00 -14.51
C ASN A 298 -16.85 -3.56 -14.79
N THR A 299 -17.32 -2.62 -13.95
CA THR A 299 -17.03 -1.19 -14.14
C THR A 299 -16.29 -0.61 -12.95
N TYR A 300 -15.46 0.37 -13.24
CA TYR A 300 -14.74 1.18 -12.26
C TYR A 300 -15.21 2.61 -12.32
N THR A 301 -15.22 3.29 -11.16
CA THR A 301 -15.41 4.73 -11.02
C THR A 301 -14.41 5.26 -10.01
N ALA A 302 -13.84 6.43 -10.24
CA ALA A 302 -12.85 7.01 -9.34
C ALA A 302 -13.14 8.47 -9.00
N VAL A 303 -12.63 8.92 -7.84
CA VAL A 303 -12.68 10.31 -7.41
C VAL A 303 -11.50 10.65 -6.52
N GLY A 304 -10.90 11.81 -6.76
CA GLY A 304 -9.97 12.48 -5.89
C GLY A 304 -10.70 13.44 -4.94
N ILE A 305 -10.27 13.49 -3.70
CA ILE A 305 -10.82 14.40 -2.67
C ILE A 305 -9.65 15.17 -2.07
N TRP A 306 -9.78 16.50 -1.98
CA TRP A 306 -8.76 17.38 -1.46
C TRP A 306 -9.33 18.29 -0.39
N THR A 307 -8.61 18.42 0.75
CA THR A 307 -8.99 19.28 1.86
C THR A 307 -7.82 20.11 2.36
N TYR A 308 -8.11 21.29 2.84
CA TYR A 308 -7.16 22.18 3.47
C TYR A 308 -7.11 21.91 4.97
N HIS A 309 -5.91 21.74 5.52
CA HIS A 309 -5.72 21.53 6.93
C HIS A 309 -5.94 22.84 7.69
N TYR A 310 -6.83 22.85 8.67
CA TYR A 310 -7.17 24.06 9.43
C TYR A 310 -7.24 23.78 10.94
N ASN A 311 -6.90 24.79 11.72
CA ASN A 311 -6.99 24.77 13.18
C ASN A 311 -8.29 25.42 13.69
N ASN A 312 -8.76 26.47 13.01
CA ASN A 312 -9.98 27.19 13.37
C ASN A 312 -11.07 26.89 12.34
N ASN A 313 -12.29 26.57 12.79
CA ASN A 313 -13.41 26.28 11.90
C ASN A 313 -13.76 27.42 10.93
N ASN A 314 -13.44 28.66 11.29
CA ASN A 314 -13.60 29.81 10.40
C ASN A 314 -12.64 29.78 9.19
N ASP A 315 -11.56 29.02 9.28
CA ASP A 315 -10.55 28.86 8.22
C ASP A 315 -10.81 27.64 7.34
N GLN A 316 -11.89 26.87 7.62
CA GLN A 316 -12.28 25.71 6.84
C GLN A 316 -12.59 26.12 5.40
N GLN A 317 -11.89 25.50 4.46
CA GLN A 317 -12.18 25.61 3.05
C GLN A 317 -13.14 24.50 2.60
N PRO A 318 -13.90 24.71 1.53
CA PRO A 318 -14.70 23.65 0.93
C PRO A 318 -13.85 22.42 0.56
N THR A 319 -14.46 21.24 0.64
CA THR A 319 -13.87 20.03 0.06
C THR A 319 -13.87 20.16 -1.46
N GLU A 320 -12.74 19.90 -2.09
CA GLU A 320 -12.65 19.82 -3.54
C GLU A 320 -12.74 18.35 -3.97
N TYR A 321 -13.53 18.10 -5.00
CA TYR A 321 -13.63 16.81 -5.69
C TYR A 321 -12.96 16.94 -7.04
N LEU A 322 -12.07 16.02 -7.36
CA LEU A 322 -11.16 16.07 -8.50
C LEU A 322 -11.24 14.77 -9.29
N SER A 323 -10.81 14.80 -10.55
CA SER A 323 -10.37 13.57 -11.23
C SER A 323 -9.09 13.03 -10.57
N ILE A 324 -8.78 11.78 -10.79
CA ILE A 324 -7.53 11.20 -10.28
C ILE A 324 -6.34 11.87 -10.96
N ASP A 325 -6.36 12.07 -12.29
CA ASP A 325 -5.31 12.81 -13.02
C ASP A 325 -5.01 14.17 -12.39
N ALA A 326 -6.06 14.92 -11.98
CA ALA A 326 -5.87 16.21 -11.33
C ALA A 326 -5.27 16.09 -9.93
N LEU A 327 -5.58 15.01 -9.20
CA LEU A 327 -4.99 14.72 -7.91
C LEU A 327 -3.52 14.30 -8.06
N GLU A 328 -3.19 13.54 -9.08
CA GLU A 328 -1.83 13.13 -9.44
C GLU A 328 -0.97 14.34 -9.85
N GLU A 329 -1.53 15.25 -10.66
CA GLU A 329 -0.83 16.48 -10.98
C GLU A 329 -0.49 17.30 -9.72
N ARG A 330 -1.40 17.31 -8.73
CA ARG A 330 -1.16 18.01 -7.46
C ARG A 330 -0.10 17.36 -6.60
N THR A 331 -0.07 16.03 -6.56
CA THR A 331 0.71 15.27 -5.55
C THR A 331 1.98 14.66 -6.11
N GLY A 332 2.04 14.43 -7.42
CA GLY A 332 3.10 13.66 -8.07
C GLY A 332 3.09 12.17 -7.67
N ILE A 333 1.95 11.67 -7.19
CA ILE A 333 1.72 10.26 -6.87
C ILE A 333 0.83 9.70 -7.97
N ASP A 334 1.24 8.59 -8.55
CA ASP A 334 0.51 7.82 -9.54
C ASP A 334 -0.39 6.81 -8.77
N PHE A 335 -1.71 7.03 -8.83
CA PHE A 335 -2.70 6.22 -8.13
C PHE A 335 -3.20 5.12 -9.07
N PHE A 336 -3.68 4.04 -8.49
CA PHE A 336 -4.32 2.92 -9.19
C PHE A 336 -3.52 2.32 -10.36
N CYS A 337 -2.23 2.58 -10.41
CA CYS A 337 -1.28 2.15 -11.44
C CYS A 337 -1.26 0.63 -11.71
N ASN A 338 -1.94 -0.17 -10.90
CA ASN A 338 -2.11 -1.61 -11.12
C ASN A 338 -3.35 -1.96 -11.98
N LEU A 339 -4.16 -0.97 -12.39
CA LEU A 339 -5.18 -1.14 -13.42
C LEU A 339 -4.52 -1.29 -14.80
N PRO A 340 -5.12 -2.04 -15.73
CA PRO A 340 -4.70 -1.97 -17.14
C PRO A 340 -4.79 -0.53 -17.66
N ASP A 341 -3.78 -0.08 -18.39
CA ASP A 341 -3.61 1.32 -18.86
C ASP A 341 -4.87 1.90 -19.54
N ASP A 342 -5.60 1.09 -20.30
CA ASP A 342 -6.82 1.52 -20.99
C ASP A 342 -7.97 1.81 -20.01
N ILE A 343 -8.07 1.03 -18.93
CA ILE A 343 -9.06 1.25 -17.87
C ILE A 343 -8.61 2.40 -16.97
N GLU A 344 -7.34 2.41 -16.57
CA GLU A 344 -6.72 3.45 -15.76
C GLU A 344 -6.94 4.82 -16.39
N ASN A 345 -6.46 5.04 -17.61
CA ASN A 345 -6.60 6.30 -18.34
C ASN A 345 -8.08 6.75 -18.47
N ALA A 346 -9.01 5.81 -18.64
CA ALA A 346 -10.42 6.14 -18.77
C ALA A 346 -11.07 6.56 -17.45
N VAL A 347 -10.74 5.88 -16.35
CA VAL A 347 -11.37 6.11 -15.04
C VAL A 347 -10.77 7.29 -14.30
N GLU A 348 -9.52 7.64 -14.57
CA GLU A 348 -8.79 8.71 -13.90
C GLU A 348 -8.99 10.08 -14.51
N ALA A 349 -9.31 10.13 -15.82
CA ALA A 349 -9.49 11.39 -16.55
C ALA A 349 -10.66 12.24 -16.03
N THR A 350 -11.69 11.61 -15.46
CA THR A 350 -12.90 12.33 -15.01
C THR A 350 -13.53 11.66 -13.80
N TYR A 351 -14.37 12.40 -13.07
CA TYR A 351 -15.25 11.82 -12.07
C TYR A 351 -16.70 12.25 -12.31
N THR A 352 -17.63 11.41 -11.90
CA THR A 352 -19.08 11.68 -11.98
C THR A 352 -19.64 11.86 -10.58
N SER A 353 -20.13 13.06 -10.27
CA SER A 353 -20.60 13.39 -8.92
C SER A 353 -21.80 12.56 -8.44
N SER A 354 -22.57 11.94 -9.34
CA SER A 354 -23.68 11.05 -8.98
C SER A 354 -23.24 9.66 -8.48
N ASP A 355 -21.97 9.32 -8.64
CA ASP A 355 -21.43 8.02 -8.22
C ASP A 355 -20.92 8.04 -6.78
N TRP A 356 -20.80 9.27 -6.19
CA TRP A 356 -20.22 9.54 -4.87
C TRP A 356 -21.12 10.32 -3.92
#